data_a7cb736a415ce6364a1bcddcfc6d28e8
#
_entry.id   a7cb736a415ce6364a1bcddcfc6d28e8
#
_cell.length_a   1.000
_cell.length_b   1.000
_cell.length_c   1.000
_cell.angle_alpha   90.00
_cell.angle_beta   90.00
_cell.angle_gamma   90.00
#
_symmetry.space_group_name_H-M   'P 1'
#
loop_
_entity.id
_entity.type
_entity.pdbx_description
1 polymer ?
#
loop_
_entity_poly.entity_id
_entity_poly.type
_entity_poly.pdbx_seq_one_letter_code
_entity_poly.pdbx_strand_id
1 'polypeptide(L)'
;VRDVTYNVGWNHNEITQLDAGLQDWVWTGDKVSRGNNTKIQVNKVGQPINSFYVFQQVYDENGKPIEGLYVDRNGNGTIDDDDRYCYKNPAPDVIMGLTTKFIYKNWDFSAAFHASIGNYVYYDFLNEKAVLADLSKDNIFRNTTAEAVNLGFWGKTTKATNTSDYFVRNASYLKCSPVC
;
A
#
# COMPACT_ATOMS: atom_id res chain seq x y z
N VAL A 1 37.38 21.15 0.37
CA VAL A 1 36.06 21.77 0.58
C VAL A 1 35.11 20.71 1.07
N ARG A 2 34.26 21.05 2.02
CA ARG A 2 33.17 20.21 2.52
C ARG A 2 31.89 20.99 2.37
N ASP A 3 30.92 20.40 1.68
CA ASP A 3 29.57 20.94 1.57
C ASP A 3 28.57 19.88 1.99
N VAL A 4 27.68 20.21 2.92
CA VAL A 4 26.62 19.32 3.37
C VAL A 4 25.34 20.13 3.44
N THR A 5 24.35 19.70 2.67
CA THR A 5 23.00 20.28 2.68
C THR A 5 22.03 19.22 3.16
N TYR A 6 21.23 19.56 4.16
CA TYR A 6 20.20 18.72 4.71
C TYR A 6 18.85 19.44 4.67
N ASN A 7 17.82 18.73 4.24
CA ASN A 7 16.45 19.20 4.34
C ASN A 7 15.55 18.09 4.91
N VAL A 8 14.53 18.50 5.62
CA VAL A 8 13.48 17.62 6.12
C VAL A 8 12.15 18.35 6.04
N GLY A 9 11.15 17.65 5.52
CA GLY A 9 9.77 18.09 5.49
C GLY A 9 8.91 17.07 6.24
N TRP A 10 8.04 17.55 7.10
CA TRP A 10 7.01 16.75 7.73
C TRP A 10 5.65 17.18 7.19
N ASN A 11 4.84 16.21 6.81
CA ASN A 11 3.48 16.44 6.34
C ASN A 11 2.48 15.64 7.17
N HIS A 12 1.44 16.31 7.59
CA HIS A 12 0.26 15.70 8.17
C HIS A 12 -0.96 16.33 7.50
N ASN A 13 -1.88 15.52 7.02
CA ASN A 13 -3.10 16.00 6.41
C ASN A 13 -4.31 15.22 6.94
N GLU A 14 -5.42 15.90 7.07
CA GLU A 14 -6.69 15.34 7.49
C GLU A 14 -7.83 16.07 6.78
N ILE A 15 -8.82 15.33 6.32
CA ILE A 15 -10.01 15.90 5.71
C ILE A 15 -10.95 16.35 6.82
N THR A 16 -11.18 17.63 6.93
CA THR A 16 -12.06 18.19 7.95
C THR A 16 -13.52 18.28 7.49
N GLN A 17 -13.73 18.42 6.19
CA GLN A 17 -15.07 18.51 5.61
C GLN A 17 -15.07 18.07 4.16
N LEU A 18 -16.14 17.42 3.73
CA LEU A 18 -16.48 17.18 2.34
C LEU A 18 -17.62 18.11 1.90
N ASP A 19 -17.86 18.21 0.61
CA ASP A 19 -18.89 19.08 0.05
C ASP A 19 -20.29 18.76 0.60
N ALA A 20 -21.09 19.79 0.84
CA ALA A 20 -22.44 19.64 1.40
C ALA A 20 -23.35 18.85 0.45
N GLY A 21 -23.85 17.70 0.93
CA GLY A 21 -24.72 16.80 0.18
C GLY A 21 -24.03 15.49 -0.26
N LEU A 22 -22.71 15.35 -0.05
CA LEU A 22 -22.03 14.08 -0.16
C LEU A 22 -22.12 13.28 1.15
N GLN A 23 -21.97 11.98 1.05
CA GLN A 23 -21.78 11.12 2.24
C GLN A 23 -20.49 11.55 2.97
N ASP A 24 -20.31 11.13 4.23
CA ASP A 24 -19.10 11.40 5.02
C ASP A 24 -17.81 10.86 4.37
N TRP A 25 -17.92 10.22 3.24
CA TRP A 25 -16.80 9.69 2.47
C TRP A 25 -17.12 9.60 0.97
N VAL A 26 -16.08 9.61 0.13
CA VAL A 26 -16.16 9.46 -1.33
C VAL A 26 -15.04 8.57 -1.85
N TRP A 27 -15.33 7.69 -2.80
CA TRP A 27 -14.33 6.85 -3.45
C TRP A 27 -13.35 7.69 -4.26
N THR A 28 -12.05 7.38 -4.10
CA THR A 28 -10.96 7.97 -4.88
C THR A 28 -10.07 6.88 -5.50
N GLY A 29 -9.03 7.31 -6.24
CA GLY A 29 -8.09 6.40 -6.88
C GLY A 29 -8.69 5.55 -7.99
N ASP A 30 -7.84 4.71 -8.56
CA ASP A 30 -8.21 3.78 -9.61
C ASP A 30 -8.73 2.45 -9.05
N LYS A 31 -9.26 1.63 -9.95
CA LYS A 31 -9.75 0.30 -9.65
C LYS A 31 -8.57 -0.67 -9.54
N VAL A 32 -8.67 -1.63 -8.62
CA VAL A 32 -7.68 -2.71 -8.52
C VAL A 32 -7.89 -3.74 -9.61
N SER A 33 -6.81 -4.41 -10.02
CA SER A 33 -6.80 -5.39 -11.10
C SER A 33 -7.74 -6.57 -10.84
N ARG A 34 -7.84 -6.98 -9.58
CA ARG A 34 -8.75 -8.04 -9.15
C ARG A 34 -9.78 -7.44 -8.19
N GLY A 35 -11.06 -7.74 -8.36
CA GLY A 35 -12.12 -7.20 -7.49
C GLY A 35 -13.31 -6.57 -8.23
N ASN A 36 -13.56 -6.91 -9.50
CA ASN A 36 -14.70 -6.43 -10.27
C ASN A 36 -14.90 -4.91 -10.25
N ASN A 37 -13.90 -4.17 -10.67
CA ASN A 37 -13.94 -2.71 -10.67
C ASN A 37 -13.97 -2.07 -9.27
N THR A 38 -13.53 -2.77 -8.24
CA THR A 38 -13.52 -2.27 -6.87
C THR A 38 -12.44 -1.21 -6.70
N LYS A 39 -12.81 -0.06 -6.18
CA LYS A 39 -11.88 0.94 -5.65
C LYS A 39 -11.52 0.59 -4.20
N ILE A 40 -10.33 1.00 -3.78
CA ILE A 40 -9.80 0.70 -2.44
C ILE A 40 -9.34 1.95 -1.69
N GLN A 41 -9.52 3.12 -2.28
CA GLN A 41 -9.15 4.39 -1.64
C GLN A 41 -10.38 5.26 -1.45
N VAL A 42 -10.39 5.97 -0.34
CA VAL A 42 -11.47 6.92 0.00
C VAL A 42 -10.90 8.22 0.51
N ASN A 43 -11.65 9.29 0.30
CA ASN A 43 -11.58 10.50 1.08
C ASN A 43 -12.71 10.45 2.11
N LYS A 44 -12.37 10.43 3.39
CA LYS A 44 -13.31 10.35 4.51
C LYS A 44 -12.98 11.43 5.53
N VAL A 45 -14.00 12.07 6.08
CA VAL A 45 -13.81 13.07 7.14
C VAL A 45 -13.13 12.42 8.35
N GLY A 46 -12.15 13.10 8.93
CA GLY A 46 -11.30 12.59 10.01
C GLY A 46 -10.17 11.66 9.57
N GLN A 47 -9.93 11.52 8.27
CA GLN A 47 -8.88 10.65 7.72
C GLN A 47 -7.97 11.42 6.74
N PRO A 48 -6.73 10.97 6.55
CA PRO A 48 -5.88 11.48 5.49
C PRO A 48 -6.49 11.26 4.10
N ILE A 49 -6.12 12.13 3.14
CA ILE A 49 -6.54 11.98 1.75
C ILE A 49 -6.10 10.63 1.17
N ASN A 50 -6.95 10.05 0.32
CA ASN A 50 -6.70 8.77 -0.36
C ASN A 50 -6.37 7.61 0.58
N SER A 51 -6.92 7.59 1.80
CA SER A 51 -6.77 6.47 2.73
C SER A 51 -7.24 5.17 2.11
N PHE A 52 -6.50 4.08 2.35
CA PHE A 52 -6.91 2.74 1.90
C PHE A 52 -8.10 2.26 2.72
N TYR A 53 -9.20 1.92 2.04
CA TYR A 53 -10.45 1.45 2.62
C TYR A 53 -10.62 -0.03 2.28
N VAL A 54 -10.18 -0.88 3.19
CA VAL A 54 -9.94 -2.30 2.96
C VAL A 54 -10.49 -3.15 4.11
N PHE A 55 -10.62 -4.46 3.87
CA PHE A 55 -10.94 -5.43 4.92
C PHE A 55 -9.73 -5.72 5.80
N GLN A 56 -9.97 -5.97 7.07
CA GLN A 56 -8.95 -6.44 8.00
C GLN A 56 -8.75 -7.94 7.82
N GLN A 57 -7.52 -8.35 7.46
CA GLN A 57 -7.17 -9.74 7.25
C GLN A 57 -7.10 -10.52 8.56
N VAL A 58 -7.59 -11.76 8.54
CA VAL A 58 -7.38 -12.73 9.63
C VAL A 58 -6.16 -13.59 9.30
N TYR A 59 -5.35 -13.89 10.31
CA TYR A 59 -4.12 -14.68 10.19
C TYR A 59 -4.22 -15.96 11.02
N ASP A 60 -3.53 -17.01 10.60
CA ASP A 60 -3.35 -18.22 11.36
C ASP A 60 -2.32 -18.04 12.49
N GLU A 61 -2.12 -19.11 13.30
CA GLU A 61 -1.15 -19.12 14.42
C GLU A 61 0.31 -18.88 13.97
N ASN A 62 0.61 -19.08 12.69
CA ASN A 62 1.93 -18.87 12.11
C ASN A 62 2.07 -17.48 11.47
N GLY A 63 1.06 -16.63 11.57
CA GLY A 63 1.04 -15.31 10.97
C GLY A 63 0.79 -15.32 9.45
N LYS A 64 0.28 -16.44 8.89
CA LYS A 64 -0.09 -16.54 7.49
C LYS A 64 -1.54 -16.07 7.30
N PRO A 65 -1.83 -15.23 6.30
CA PRO A 65 -3.19 -14.79 6.05
C PRO A 65 -4.07 -15.97 5.58
N ILE A 66 -5.26 -16.04 6.13
CA ILE A 66 -6.25 -17.07 5.75
C ILE A 66 -7.07 -16.54 4.59
N GLU A 67 -7.11 -17.30 3.50
CA GLU A 67 -7.83 -16.91 2.29
C GLU A 67 -9.32 -16.71 2.55
N GLY A 68 -9.83 -15.50 2.24
CA GLY A 68 -11.25 -15.17 2.30
C GLY A 68 -11.82 -14.99 3.72
N LEU A 69 -10.95 -14.95 4.73
CA LEU A 69 -11.39 -14.72 6.10
C LEU A 69 -10.98 -13.31 6.56
N TYR A 70 -11.97 -12.52 6.92
CA TYR A 70 -11.81 -11.14 7.39
C TYR A 70 -12.47 -10.95 8.75
N VAL A 71 -12.10 -9.89 9.43
CA VAL A 71 -12.69 -9.52 10.70
C VAL A 71 -14.06 -8.88 10.44
N ASP A 72 -15.10 -9.46 11.05
CA ASP A 72 -16.42 -8.86 11.17
C ASP A 72 -16.34 -7.70 12.17
N ARG A 73 -16.26 -6.46 11.66
CA ARG A 73 -16.03 -5.28 12.50
C ARG A 73 -17.31 -4.72 13.10
N ASN A 74 -18.42 -4.91 12.42
CA ASN A 74 -19.73 -4.45 12.88
C ASN A 74 -20.47 -5.52 13.73
N GLY A 75 -19.99 -6.78 13.74
CA GLY A 75 -20.52 -7.88 14.55
C GLY A 75 -21.88 -8.41 14.07
N ASN A 76 -22.19 -8.22 12.78
CA ASN A 76 -23.48 -8.66 12.22
C ASN A 76 -23.49 -10.12 11.76
N GLY A 77 -22.35 -10.81 11.81
CA GLY A 77 -22.17 -12.20 11.41
C GLY A 77 -21.99 -12.43 9.90
N THR A 78 -21.90 -11.36 9.12
CA THR A 78 -21.65 -11.39 7.68
C THR A 78 -20.52 -10.44 7.32
N ILE A 79 -19.64 -10.86 6.42
CA ILE A 79 -18.57 -9.97 5.90
C ILE A 79 -19.10 -9.21 4.69
N ASP A 80 -19.27 -7.89 4.86
CA ASP A 80 -19.79 -7.00 3.83
C ASP A 80 -18.99 -5.68 3.76
N ASP A 81 -19.43 -4.75 2.93
CA ASP A 81 -18.71 -3.48 2.71
C ASP A 81 -18.63 -2.60 3.97
N ASP A 82 -19.49 -2.82 4.96
CA ASP A 82 -19.51 -2.09 6.24
C ASP A 82 -18.39 -2.55 7.20
N ASP A 83 -17.74 -3.71 6.92
CA ASP A 83 -16.57 -4.19 7.65
C ASP A 83 -15.26 -3.58 7.19
N ARG A 84 -15.28 -2.79 6.14
CA ARG A 84 -14.08 -2.07 5.68
C ARG A 84 -13.71 -0.95 6.62
N TYR A 85 -12.43 -0.66 6.67
CA TYR A 85 -11.89 0.42 7.49
C TYR A 85 -10.79 1.19 6.77
N CYS A 86 -10.57 2.43 7.20
CA CYS A 86 -9.43 3.21 6.76
C CYS A 86 -8.18 2.66 7.45
N TYR A 87 -7.24 2.13 6.67
CA TYR A 87 -6.00 1.53 7.21
C TYR A 87 -4.85 2.51 7.05
N LYS A 88 -4.17 2.69 6.10
CA LYS A 88 -3.01 3.56 5.87
C LYS A 88 -3.30 4.51 4.71
N ASN A 89 -2.37 5.39 4.40
CA ASN A 89 -2.48 6.31 3.26
C ASN A 89 -1.19 6.28 2.41
N PRO A 90 -1.24 6.74 1.15
CA PRO A 90 -0.08 6.74 0.26
C PRO A 90 0.87 7.91 0.49
N ALA A 91 0.43 8.97 1.19
CA ALA A 91 1.26 10.15 1.41
C ALA A 91 2.34 9.87 2.46
N PRO A 92 3.58 10.29 2.25
CA PRO A 92 4.62 10.14 3.26
C PRO A 92 4.40 11.11 4.43
N ASP A 93 4.72 10.65 5.63
CA ASP A 93 4.77 11.50 6.83
C ASP A 93 6.02 12.38 6.83
N VAL A 94 7.15 11.84 6.37
CA VAL A 94 8.43 12.53 6.36
C VAL A 94 9.13 12.34 5.02
N ILE A 95 9.63 13.45 4.48
CA ILE A 95 10.52 13.47 3.31
C ILE A 95 11.85 14.11 3.73
N MET A 96 12.96 13.45 3.41
CA MET A 96 14.30 13.93 3.74
C MET A 96 15.20 13.92 2.52
N GLY A 97 16.07 14.94 2.45
CA GLY A 97 17.16 15.02 1.49
C GLY A 97 18.46 15.36 2.18
N LEU A 98 19.53 14.70 1.77
CA LEU A 98 20.89 14.98 2.21
C LEU A 98 21.79 14.97 0.99
N THR A 99 22.48 16.09 0.74
CA THR A 99 23.51 16.17 -0.28
C THR A 99 24.83 16.46 0.37
N THR A 100 25.86 15.72 0.03
CA THR A 100 27.22 15.94 0.52
C THR A 100 28.20 16.01 -0.64
N LYS A 101 29.13 16.97 -0.56
CA LYS A 101 30.24 17.11 -1.48
C LYS A 101 31.54 17.26 -0.68
N PHE A 102 32.52 16.43 -1.00
CA PHE A 102 33.81 16.41 -0.38
C PHE A 102 34.91 16.47 -1.43
N ILE A 103 35.77 17.50 -1.36
CA ILE A 103 36.91 17.67 -2.25
C ILE A 103 38.20 17.68 -1.38
N TYR A 104 39.09 16.76 -1.67
CA TYR A 104 40.39 16.66 -1.01
C TYR A 104 41.49 16.35 -2.03
N LYS A 105 42.41 17.28 -2.22
CA LYS A 105 43.47 17.18 -3.25
C LYS A 105 42.89 16.89 -4.63
N ASN A 106 43.18 15.70 -5.18
CA ASN A 106 42.72 15.24 -6.47
C ASN A 106 41.47 14.33 -6.38
N TRP A 107 40.85 14.24 -5.20
CA TRP A 107 39.67 13.44 -4.96
C TRP A 107 38.43 14.33 -4.85
N ASP A 108 37.43 14.04 -5.64
CA ASP A 108 36.11 14.63 -5.55
C ASP A 108 35.09 13.52 -5.27
N PHE A 109 34.33 13.68 -4.24
CA PHE A 109 33.27 12.75 -3.87
C PHE A 109 31.99 13.53 -3.64
N SER A 110 30.89 13.12 -4.29
CA SER A 110 29.59 13.67 -4.01
C SER A 110 28.53 12.56 -3.94
N ALA A 111 27.58 12.72 -3.05
CA ALA A 111 26.45 11.81 -2.89
C ALA A 111 25.19 12.59 -2.52
N ALA A 112 24.07 12.16 -3.09
CA ALA A 112 22.75 12.68 -2.75
C ALA A 112 21.89 11.54 -2.24
N PHE A 113 21.30 11.72 -1.05
CA PHE A 113 20.38 10.79 -0.42
C PHE A 113 18.99 11.39 -0.42
N HIS A 114 18.01 10.57 -0.68
CA HIS A 114 16.61 10.93 -0.61
C HIS A 114 15.85 9.84 0.14
N ALA A 115 15.05 10.22 1.13
CA ALA A 115 14.22 9.31 1.89
C ALA A 115 12.77 9.76 1.90
N SER A 116 11.87 8.79 1.83
CA SER A 116 10.43 8.94 2.02
C SER A 116 9.99 7.93 3.05
N ILE A 117 9.34 8.37 4.11
CA ILE A 117 9.00 7.54 5.26
C ILE A 117 7.53 7.70 5.60
N GLY A 118 6.87 6.58 5.94
CA GLY A 118 5.47 6.55 6.36
C GLY A 118 4.48 6.43 5.22
N ASN A 119 4.94 6.35 3.97
CA ASN A 119 4.07 6.10 2.82
C ASN A 119 3.77 4.63 2.62
N TYR A 120 2.57 4.34 2.13
CA TYR A 120 2.10 2.99 1.87
C TYR A 120 1.62 2.86 0.42
N VAL A 121 1.66 1.64 -0.09
CA VAL A 121 1.22 1.30 -1.45
C VAL A 121 0.38 0.03 -1.41
N TYR A 122 -0.64 -0.04 -2.23
CA TYR A 122 -1.36 -1.28 -2.47
C TYR A 122 -0.60 -2.11 -3.51
N TYR A 123 -0.20 -3.33 -3.14
CA TYR A 123 0.58 -4.22 -4.00
C TYR A 123 -0.35 -4.99 -4.95
N ASP A 124 -0.91 -4.28 -5.92
CA ASP A 124 -1.90 -4.81 -6.85
C ASP A 124 -1.37 -5.93 -7.73
N PHE A 125 -0.08 -5.92 -8.08
CA PHE A 125 0.54 -7.02 -8.82
C PHE A 125 0.50 -8.34 -8.03
N LEU A 126 0.82 -8.32 -6.73
CA LEU A 126 0.68 -9.51 -5.89
C LEU A 126 -0.78 -9.92 -5.79
N ASN A 127 -1.69 -8.97 -5.58
CA ASN A 127 -3.11 -9.22 -5.53
C ASN A 127 -3.61 -9.90 -6.82
N GLU A 128 -3.15 -9.44 -7.99
CA GLU A 128 -3.48 -10.06 -9.28
C GLU A 128 -2.97 -11.50 -9.40
N LYS A 129 -1.74 -11.77 -8.91
CA LYS A 129 -1.06 -13.06 -9.04
C LYS A 129 -1.21 -13.98 -7.82
N ALA A 130 -1.92 -13.55 -6.79
CA ALA A 130 -2.05 -14.28 -5.52
C ALA A 130 -2.79 -15.63 -5.65
N VAL A 131 -3.59 -15.81 -6.70
CA VAL A 131 -4.47 -16.96 -6.86
C VAL A 131 -3.81 -18.04 -7.70
N LEU A 132 -3.54 -19.18 -7.08
CA LEU A 132 -2.87 -20.32 -7.72
C LEU A 132 -3.70 -20.99 -8.81
N ALA A 133 -5.03 -20.94 -8.72
CA ALA A 133 -5.92 -21.47 -9.75
C ALA A 133 -5.73 -20.77 -11.12
N ASP A 134 -5.24 -19.54 -11.13
CA ASP A 134 -4.98 -18.81 -12.37
C ASP A 134 -3.70 -19.28 -13.08
N LEU A 135 -2.84 -20.10 -12.43
CA LEU A 135 -1.61 -20.63 -13.04
C LEU A 135 -1.88 -21.56 -14.22
N SER A 136 -3.00 -22.30 -14.19
CA SER A 136 -3.37 -23.27 -15.21
C SER A 136 -4.66 -22.87 -15.96
N LYS A 137 -5.05 -21.60 -15.87
CA LYS A 137 -6.23 -21.11 -16.57
C LYS A 137 -6.03 -21.17 -18.08
N ASP A 138 -7.08 -21.59 -18.78
CA ASP A 138 -7.12 -21.70 -20.24
C ASP A 138 -6.09 -22.71 -20.81
N ASN A 139 -5.70 -23.74 -20.04
CA ASN A 139 -4.69 -24.73 -20.38
C ASN A 139 -3.29 -24.14 -20.70
N ILE A 140 -3.02 -22.96 -20.21
CA ILE A 140 -1.73 -22.27 -20.35
C ILE A 140 -1.10 -22.11 -18.97
N PHE A 141 0.15 -22.58 -18.81
CA PHE A 141 0.91 -22.28 -17.60
C PHE A 141 1.35 -20.82 -17.58
N ARG A 142 1.01 -20.11 -16.50
CA ARG A 142 1.35 -18.71 -16.28
C ARG A 142 2.38 -18.60 -15.17
N ASN A 143 3.22 -17.57 -15.26
CA ASN A 143 4.17 -17.25 -14.19
C ASN A 143 3.45 -16.58 -13.02
N THR A 144 3.95 -16.88 -11.82
CA THR A 144 3.54 -16.19 -10.58
C THR A 144 4.77 -15.84 -9.74
N THR A 145 4.55 -15.14 -8.64
CA THR A 145 5.61 -14.77 -7.70
C THR A 145 5.82 -15.85 -6.65
N ALA A 146 7.05 -15.97 -6.12
CA ALA A 146 7.32 -16.87 -4.99
C ALA A 146 6.43 -16.52 -3.77
N GLU A 147 6.14 -15.24 -3.56
CA GLU A 147 5.25 -14.79 -2.49
C GLU A 147 3.82 -15.31 -2.68
N ALA A 148 3.29 -15.31 -3.91
CA ALA A 148 1.96 -15.87 -4.20
C ALA A 148 1.91 -17.39 -3.95
N VAL A 149 2.99 -18.12 -4.27
CA VAL A 149 3.09 -19.56 -3.95
C VAL A 149 3.10 -19.77 -2.44
N ASN A 150 3.84 -18.96 -1.69
CA ASN A 150 3.90 -19.05 -0.23
C ASN A 150 2.55 -18.70 0.42
N LEU A 151 1.79 -17.77 -0.14
CA LEU A 151 0.43 -17.47 0.30
C LEU A 151 -0.47 -18.69 0.17
N GLY A 152 -0.39 -19.41 -0.95
CA GLY A 152 -1.16 -20.60 -1.22
C GLY A 152 -2.66 -20.33 -1.39
N PHE A 153 -3.06 -19.13 -1.76
CA PHE A 153 -4.45 -18.82 -2.07
C PHE A 153 -4.89 -19.55 -3.31
N TRP A 154 -5.98 -20.29 -3.22
CA TRP A 154 -6.44 -21.12 -4.32
C TRP A 154 -7.46 -20.44 -5.22
N GLY A 155 -8.10 -19.38 -4.77
CA GLY A 155 -9.12 -18.65 -5.52
C GLY A 155 -10.55 -19.09 -5.22
N LYS A 156 -10.77 -19.66 -4.05
CA LYS A 156 -12.11 -20.05 -3.60
C LYS A 156 -13.04 -18.87 -3.31
N THR A 157 -12.55 -17.69 -3.50
CA THR A 157 -13.12 -16.52 -2.85
C THR A 157 -13.72 -15.52 -3.82
N THR A 158 -14.73 -14.85 -3.31
CA THR A 158 -15.48 -13.76 -3.91
C THR A 158 -14.67 -12.46 -3.93
N LYS A 159 -15.26 -11.37 -4.37
CA LYS A 159 -14.74 -10.00 -4.43
C LYS A 159 -13.92 -9.56 -3.20
N ALA A 160 -14.29 -10.04 -2.01
CA ALA A 160 -13.72 -9.62 -0.74
C ALA A 160 -12.24 -10.02 -0.58
N THR A 161 -11.81 -11.13 -1.15
CA THR A 161 -10.45 -11.68 -0.98
C THR A 161 -9.35 -10.74 -1.34
N ASN A 162 -9.64 -9.83 -2.25
CA ASN A 162 -8.61 -9.09 -2.95
C ASN A 162 -8.51 -7.63 -2.49
N THR A 163 -9.23 -7.25 -1.45
CA THR A 163 -9.23 -5.88 -0.94
C THR A 163 -8.87 -5.81 0.54
N SER A 164 -8.01 -6.72 1.01
CA SER A 164 -7.56 -6.74 2.40
C SER A 164 -6.33 -5.85 2.63
N ASP A 165 -6.14 -5.46 3.88
CA ASP A 165 -4.98 -4.73 4.37
C ASP A 165 -3.66 -5.49 4.20
N TYR A 166 -3.72 -6.82 4.02
CA TYR A 166 -2.55 -7.64 3.71
C TYR A 166 -1.78 -7.15 2.49
N PHE A 167 -2.47 -6.63 1.46
CA PHE A 167 -1.84 -6.12 0.24
C PHE A 167 -1.37 -4.67 0.38
N VAL A 168 -1.67 -3.99 1.47
CA VAL A 168 -1.14 -2.64 1.74
C VAL A 168 0.23 -2.77 2.38
N ARG A 169 1.27 -2.35 1.67
CA ARG A 169 2.67 -2.51 2.05
C ARG A 169 3.31 -1.17 2.39
N ASN A 170 4.21 -1.19 3.35
CA ASN A 170 5.07 -0.05 3.61
C ASN A 170 6.00 0.17 2.41
N ALA A 171 5.96 1.38 1.84
CA ALA A 171 6.75 1.80 0.68
C ALA A 171 7.83 2.83 1.07
N SER A 172 8.16 2.94 2.36
CA SER A 172 9.25 3.79 2.82
C SER A 172 10.57 3.35 2.19
N TYR A 173 11.37 4.32 1.78
CA TYR A 173 12.67 4.04 1.18
C TYR A 173 13.72 5.08 1.51
N LEU A 174 14.98 4.65 1.43
CA LEU A 174 16.16 5.50 1.37
C LEU A 174 16.90 5.19 0.07
N LYS A 175 17.06 6.18 -0.77
CA LYS A 175 17.77 6.09 -2.05
C LYS A 175 19.04 6.92 -1.99
N CYS A 176 20.16 6.33 -2.43
CA CYS A 176 21.40 7.05 -2.74
C CYS A 176 21.52 7.19 -4.25
N SER A 177 21.71 8.42 -4.72
CA SER A 177 22.04 8.72 -6.11
C SER A 177 23.49 9.17 -6.16
N PRO A 178 24.40 8.39 -6.76
CA PRO A 178 25.76 8.85 -6.97
C PRO A 178 25.72 10.03 -7.95
N VAL A 179 26.40 11.08 -7.58
CA VAL A 179 26.67 12.20 -8.48
C VAL A 179 28.13 12.04 -8.88
N CYS A 180 28.37 11.67 -10.13
CA CYS A 180 29.70 11.61 -10.70
C CYS A 180 30.20 13.01 -11.02
#